data_14e275abeb7be3d88764a8db8632784a
#
_entry.id   14e275abeb7be3d88764a8db8632784a
#
_cell.length_a   1.000
_cell.length_b   1.000
_cell.length_c   1.000
_cell.angle_alpha   90.00
_cell.angle_beta   90.00
_cell.angle_gamma   90.00
#
_symmetry.space_group_name_H-M   'P 1'
#
loop_
_entity.id
_entity.type
_entity.pdbx_description
1 polymer ?
#
loop_
_entity_poly.entity_id
_entity_poly.type
_entity_poly.pdbx_seq_one_letter_code
_entity_poly.pdbx_strand_id
1 'polypeptide(L)'
;TTMSRLGIGYDLLTHESDILGLDFFSDAFELLKETGAVQLEAEGKNSGCWVMPLEGTAEFAGLEDPDKVIVRSDGTVTYVGKDIAYQLWKFGLLGKDFAYRYWREEELWVTAREGADDHPAFGHAERVVNVIDARQSYLQKIVRAGLSALGHHEAAARSVHFAYEMVTLSPATAQALGYAAEEGSESRAMEMSGRKGIGVKADDLLDRLEEKARAEIAS
;
A
#
# COMPACT_ATOMS: atom_id res chain seq x y z
N THR A 1 -19.47 9.78 0.81
CA THR A 1 -18.22 9.52 0.04
C THR A 1 -18.46 8.51 -1.08
N THR A 2 -17.50 8.36 -2.00
CA THR A 2 -17.54 7.35 -3.07
C THR A 2 -17.71 5.94 -2.52
N MET A 3 -17.02 5.63 -1.43
CA MET A 3 -17.07 4.30 -0.81
C MET A 3 -18.44 4.02 -0.19
N SER A 4 -19.06 5.01 0.45
CA SER A 4 -20.44 4.89 0.96
C SER A 4 -21.44 4.61 -0.15
N ARG A 5 -21.29 5.23 -1.33
CA ARG A 5 -22.14 4.95 -2.52
C ARG A 5 -22.03 3.49 -2.98
N LEU A 6 -20.85 2.89 -2.79
CA LEU A 6 -20.59 1.49 -3.12
C LEU A 6 -20.98 0.51 -1.99
N GLY A 7 -21.50 1.02 -0.87
CA GLY A 7 -21.80 0.20 0.30
C GLY A 7 -20.56 -0.37 0.99
N ILE A 8 -19.39 0.27 0.79
CA ILE A 8 -18.13 -0.14 1.38
C ILE A 8 -17.84 0.72 2.62
N GLY A 9 -17.76 0.07 3.77
CA GLY A 9 -17.35 0.69 5.03
C GLY A 9 -15.94 0.31 5.45
N TYR A 10 -15.36 1.10 6.34
CA TYR A 10 -14.06 0.86 6.95
C TYR A 10 -14.19 0.98 8.46
N ASP A 11 -13.43 0.21 9.21
CA ASP A 11 -13.31 0.37 10.65
C ASP A 11 -12.28 1.43 11.01
N LEU A 12 -11.17 1.46 10.25
CA LEU A 12 -10.05 2.37 10.47
C LEU A 12 -9.47 2.89 9.15
N LEU A 13 -9.23 4.19 9.07
CA LEU A 13 -8.36 4.81 8.06
C LEU A 13 -7.03 5.23 8.69
N THR A 14 -5.93 4.72 8.13
CA THR A 14 -4.57 5.06 8.57
C THR A 14 -3.97 6.10 7.63
N HIS A 15 -3.44 7.19 8.17
CA HIS A 15 -2.72 8.18 7.40
C HIS A 15 -1.23 7.81 7.28
N GLU A 16 -0.71 7.73 6.07
CA GLU A 16 0.71 7.45 5.82
C GLU A 16 1.64 8.44 6.52
N SER A 17 1.22 9.71 6.66
CA SER A 17 1.95 10.75 7.38
C SER A 17 2.16 10.42 8.86
N ASP A 18 1.27 9.64 9.47
CA ASP A 18 1.38 9.27 10.88
C ASP A 18 2.45 8.20 11.10
N ILE A 19 2.68 7.33 10.12
CA ILE A 19 3.76 6.32 10.15
C ILE A 19 5.14 6.99 10.28
N LEU A 20 5.33 8.13 9.61
CA LEU A 20 6.55 8.91 9.72
C LEU A 20 6.54 9.86 10.91
N GLY A 21 5.42 10.58 11.10
CA GLY A 21 5.30 11.63 12.10
C GLY A 21 5.23 11.13 13.54
N LEU A 22 4.96 9.83 13.75
CA LEU A 22 4.93 9.16 15.05
C LEU A 22 6.09 8.17 15.23
N ASP A 23 7.15 8.30 14.43
CA ASP A 23 8.39 7.52 14.53
C ASP A 23 8.24 6.00 14.35
N PHE A 24 7.15 5.52 13.74
CA PHE A 24 6.96 4.09 13.45
C PHE A 24 8.07 3.52 12.58
N PHE A 25 8.48 4.29 11.57
CA PHE A 25 9.61 3.88 10.74
C PHE A 25 10.91 3.87 11.52
N SER A 26 11.17 4.88 12.35
CA SER A 26 12.41 4.96 13.16
C SER A 26 12.55 3.74 14.06
N ASP A 27 11.48 3.36 14.75
CA ASP A 27 11.49 2.19 15.64
C ASP A 27 11.68 0.88 14.83
N ALA A 28 10.97 0.71 13.72
CA ALA A 28 11.17 -0.44 12.83
C ALA A 28 12.59 -0.50 12.27
N PHE A 29 13.17 0.64 11.94
CA PHE A 29 14.53 0.73 11.39
C PHE A 29 15.60 0.38 12.42
N GLU A 30 15.44 0.80 13.69
CA GLU A 30 16.32 0.33 14.76
C GLU A 30 16.28 -1.19 14.90
N LEU A 31 15.09 -1.81 14.90
CA LEU A 31 14.95 -3.26 14.93
C LEU A 31 15.67 -3.94 13.75
N LEU A 32 15.52 -3.38 12.53
CA LEU A 32 16.19 -3.90 11.34
C LEU A 32 17.73 -3.80 11.43
N LYS A 33 18.25 -2.75 12.04
CA LYS A 33 19.70 -2.59 12.30
C LYS A 33 20.21 -3.55 13.36
N GLU A 34 19.52 -3.63 14.49
CA GLU A 34 19.90 -4.50 15.62
C GLU A 34 19.95 -5.98 15.25
N THR A 35 19.04 -6.41 14.39
CA THR A 35 19.01 -7.79 13.88
C THR A 35 19.96 -8.05 12.72
N GLY A 36 20.60 -7.01 12.17
CA GLY A 36 21.41 -7.12 10.96
C GLY A 36 20.62 -7.35 9.69
N ALA A 37 19.30 -7.16 9.72
CA ALA A 37 18.43 -7.27 8.56
C ALA A 37 18.68 -6.18 7.50
N VAL A 38 19.30 -5.09 7.90
CA VAL A 38 19.81 -4.04 6.99
C VAL A 38 21.25 -3.73 7.32
N GLN A 39 22.01 -3.35 6.31
CA GLN A 39 23.41 -2.96 6.43
C GLN A 39 23.69 -1.66 5.66
N LEU A 40 24.63 -0.87 6.16
CA LEU A 40 25.11 0.32 5.44
C LEU A 40 26.08 -0.12 4.35
N GLU A 41 25.76 0.16 3.09
CA GLU A 41 26.63 -0.16 1.97
C GLU A 41 27.72 0.91 1.82
N ALA A 42 28.97 0.48 1.96
CA ALA A 42 30.11 1.41 1.93
C ALA A 42 30.56 1.75 0.51
N GLU A 43 30.40 0.82 -0.45
CA GLU A 43 30.89 0.92 -1.81
C GLU A 43 29.83 0.45 -2.81
N GLY A 44 30.05 0.67 -4.11
CA GLY A 44 29.14 0.25 -5.14
C GLY A 44 28.04 1.25 -5.46
N LYS A 45 27.01 0.79 -6.16
CA LYS A 45 25.91 1.64 -6.67
C LYS A 45 25.01 2.20 -5.57
N ASN A 46 24.92 1.51 -4.44
CA ASN A 46 24.10 1.89 -3.29
C ASN A 46 24.94 2.49 -2.14
N SER A 47 26.17 2.95 -2.45
CA SER A 47 27.07 3.51 -1.44
C SER A 47 26.37 4.59 -0.60
N GLY A 48 26.49 4.48 0.73
CA GLY A 48 25.85 5.35 1.70
C GLY A 48 24.37 5.03 1.98
N CYS A 49 23.80 4.05 1.29
CA CYS A 49 22.42 3.61 1.55
C CYS A 49 22.38 2.49 2.59
N TRP A 50 21.28 2.43 3.32
CA TRP A 50 20.92 1.25 4.12
C TRP A 50 20.16 0.28 3.26
N VAL A 51 20.67 -0.92 3.14
CA VAL A 51 20.21 -1.94 2.19
C VAL A 51 19.82 -3.20 2.95
N MET A 52 18.70 -3.79 2.57
CA MET A 52 18.30 -5.13 2.99
C MET A 52 18.85 -6.11 1.95
N PRO A 53 19.82 -6.97 2.31
CA PRO A 53 20.33 -8.00 1.42
C PRO A 53 19.27 -9.09 1.27
N LEU A 54 18.95 -9.42 0.02
CA LEU A 54 17.96 -10.46 -0.33
C LEU A 54 18.60 -11.59 -1.14
N GLU A 55 19.91 -11.51 -1.37
CA GLU A 55 20.69 -12.54 -2.02
C GLU A 55 20.60 -13.87 -1.25
N GLY A 56 20.49 -14.98 -1.97
CA GLY A 56 20.35 -16.31 -1.37
C GLY A 56 18.94 -16.68 -0.89
N THR A 57 18.00 -15.74 -0.92
CA THR A 57 16.59 -16.04 -0.64
C THR A 57 15.92 -16.62 -1.88
N ALA A 58 15.33 -17.81 -1.79
CA ALA A 58 14.72 -18.51 -2.92
C ALA A 58 13.69 -17.66 -3.69
N GLU A 59 12.97 -16.79 -2.99
CA GLU A 59 11.93 -15.91 -3.55
C GLU A 59 12.50 -14.81 -4.48
N PHE A 60 13.79 -14.46 -4.34
CA PHE A 60 14.50 -13.44 -5.13
C PHE A 60 15.57 -14.05 -6.02
N ALA A 61 15.66 -15.39 -6.09
CA ALA A 61 16.60 -16.09 -6.94
C ALA A 61 16.39 -15.72 -8.42
N GLY A 62 17.48 -15.39 -9.10
CA GLY A 62 17.46 -15.01 -10.51
C GLY A 62 17.26 -13.52 -10.78
N LEU A 63 17.14 -12.69 -9.76
CA LEU A 63 17.27 -11.24 -9.93
C LEU A 63 18.75 -10.86 -10.04
N GLU A 64 19.07 -9.98 -10.99
CA GLU A 64 20.44 -9.48 -11.19
C GLU A 64 20.91 -8.63 -9.99
N ASP A 65 19.96 -8.01 -9.30
CA ASP A 65 20.19 -7.18 -8.12
C ASP A 65 19.02 -7.34 -7.14
N PRO A 66 19.13 -8.34 -6.26
CA PRO A 66 18.05 -8.63 -5.31
C PRO A 66 17.97 -7.62 -4.16
N ASP A 67 19.06 -6.91 -3.88
CA ASP A 67 19.17 -6.06 -2.69
C ASP A 67 18.23 -4.86 -2.73
N LYS A 68 17.66 -4.52 -1.59
CA LYS A 68 16.66 -3.46 -1.52
C LYS A 68 17.10 -2.30 -0.64
N VAL A 69 17.20 -1.11 -1.24
CA VAL A 69 17.43 0.13 -0.51
C VAL A 69 16.22 0.44 0.37
N ILE A 70 16.44 0.54 1.67
CA ILE A 70 15.45 0.90 2.69
C ILE A 70 15.55 2.39 3.02
N VAL A 71 16.79 2.90 3.23
CA VAL A 71 17.07 4.32 3.42
C VAL A 71 18.16 4.73 2.44
N ARG A 72 17.93 5.80 1.73
CA ARG A 72 18.91 6.36 0.78
C ARG A 72 20.06 7.08 1.50
N SER A 73 21.14 7.34 0.79
CA SER A 73 22.32 8.05 1.30
C SER A 73 22.03 9.46 1.80
N ASP A 74 20.97 10.10 1.32
CA ASP A 74 20.49 11.41 1.78
C ASP A 74 19.53 11.32 2.99
N GLY A 75 19.33 10.12 3.56
CA GLY A 75 18.41 9.88 4.67
C GLY A 75 16.95 9.69 4.25
N THR A 76 16.62 9.73 2.95
CA THR A 76 15.26 9.54 2.48
C THR A 76 14.81 8.10 2.66
N VAL A 77 13.72 7.90 3.42
CA VAL A 77 13.07 6.60 3.62
C VAL A 77 12.33 6.20 2.34
N THR A 78 12.56 4.97 1.88
CA THR A 78 11.82 4.42 0.74
C THR A 78 10.42 3.95 1.16
N TYR A 79 9.53 3.76 0.19
CA TYR A 79 8.18 3.22 0.45
C TYR A 79 8.23 1.88 1.19
N VAL A 80 9.18 1.03 0.82
CA VAL A 80 9.34 -0.30 1.44
C VAL A 80 9.62 -0.21 2.93
N GLY A 81 10.46 0.74 3.36
CA GLY A 81 10.75 0.94 4.78
C GLY A 81 9.48 1.28 5.58
N LYS A 82 8.64 2.17 5.03
CA LYS A 82 7.35 2.51 5.64
C LYS A 82 6.39 1.33 5.68
N ASP A 83 6.33 0.55 4.59
CA ASP A 83 5.46 -0.62 4.49
C ASP A 83 5.85 -1.71 5.48
N ILE A 84 7.15 -1.93 5.74
CA ILE A 84 7.63 -2.85 6.77
C ILE A 84 7.18 -2.38 8.16
N ALA A 85 7.39 -1.10 8.49
CA ALA A 85 6.97 -0.54 9.77
C ALA A 85 5.47 -0.69 10.00
N TYR A 86 4.68 -0.37 8.97
CA TYR A 86 3.22 -0.51 9.03
C TYR A 86 2.78 -1.96 9.15
N GLN A 87 3.46 -2.89 8.47
CA GLN A 87 3.16 -4.31 8.57
C GLN A 87 3.48 -4.86 9.97
N LEU A 88 4.59 -4.42 10.59
CA LEU A 88 4.92 -4.76 11.98
C LEU A 88 3.83 -4.29 12.93
N TRP A 89 3.33 -3.07 12.77
CA TRP A 89 2.21 -2.57 13.57
C TRP A 89 0.95 -3.43 13.39
N LYS A 90 0.58 -3.78 12.15
CA LYS A 90 -0.62 -4.61 11.90
C LYS A 90 -0.58 -5.94 12.65
N PHE A 91 0.59 -6.51 12.83
CA PHE A 91 0.79 -7.74 13.61
C PHE A 91 1.05 -7.50 15.11
N GLY A 92 1.09 -6.26 15.56
CA GLY A 92 1.42 -5.92 16.96
C GLY A 92 2.88 -6.17 17.33
N LEU A 93 3.80 -6.20 16.36
CA LEU A 93 5.21 -6.53 16.53
C LEU A 93 6.12 -5.31 16.68
N LEU A 94 5.59 -4.10 16.48
CA LEU A 94 6.36 -2.87 16.58
C LEU A 94 6.53 -2.37 18.02
N GLY A 95 5.67 -2.82 18.94
CA GLY A 95 5.65 -2.33 20.33
C GLY A 95 5.12 -0.90 20.47
N LYS A 96 4.48 -0.37 19.44
CA LYS A 96 3.96 0.99 19.35
C LYS A 96 2.59 0.97 18.69
N ASP A 97 1.72 1.89 19.11
CA ASP A 97 0.39 2.04 18.55
C ASP A 97 0.12 3.50 18.15
N PHE A 98 -0.89 3.70 17.32
CA PHE A 98 -1.40 5.03 16.99
C PHE A 98 -2.32 5.53 18.12
N ALA A 99 -2.53 6.84 18.19
CA ALA A 99 -3.71 7.39 18.78
C ALA A 99 -4.85 7.35 17.74
N TYR A 100 -6.10 7.32 18.19
CA TYR A 100 -7.25 7.17 17.32
C TYR A 100 -8.30 8.23 17.62
N ARG A 101 -8.95 8.73 16.56
CA ARG A 101 -10.04 9.69 16.65
C ARG A 101 -11.23 9.16 15.85
N TYR A 102 -12.42 9.20 16.43
CA TYR A 102 -13.64 8.82 15.73
C TYR A 102 -14.09 9.94 14.79
N TRP A 103 -14.24 9.61 13.52
CA TRP A 103 -14.75 10.51 12.49
C TRP A 103 -16.25 10.24 12.31
N ARG A 104 -17.09 11.07 12.94
CA ARG A 104 -18.53 10.85 13.06
C ARG A 104 -19.26 10.87 11.72
N GLU A 105 -18.84 11.74 10.79
CA GLU A 105 -19.48 11.91 9.50
C GLU A 105 -19.33 10.67 8.60
N GLU A 106 -18.31 9.89 8.81
CA GLU A 106 -18.00 8.67 8.05
C GLU A 106 -18.19 7.40 8.89
N GLU A 107 -18.54 7.55 10.18
CA GLU A 107 -18.78 6.45 11.12
C GLU A 107 -17.60 5.47 11.23
N LEU A 108 -16.36 5.98 11.21
CA LEU A 108 -15.14 5.19 11.27
C LEU A 108 -14.07 5.85 12.14
N TRP A 109 -13.02 5.11 12.46
CA TRP A 109 -11.85 5.61 13.17
C TRP A 109 -10.77 6.08 12.19
N VAL A 110 -9.98 7.05 12.60
CA VAL A 110 -8.81 7.52 11.88
C VAL A 110 -7.62 7.56 12.81
N THR A 111 -6.42 7.28 12.30
CA THR A 111 -5.20 7.50 13.07
C THR A 111 -4.98 8.98 13.34
N ALA A 112 -4.40 9.30 14.48
CA ALA A 112 -4.12 10.66 14.92
C ALA A 112 -2.87 10.68 15.80
N ARG A 113 -2.38 11.88 16.11
CA ARG A 113 -1.27 12.08 17.07
C ARG A 113 -1.77 12.08 18.51
N GLU A 114 -3.00 12.55 18.70
CA GLU A 114 -3.71 12.56 19.96
C GLU A 114 -5.10 12.02 19.71
N GLY A 115 -5.62 11.22 20.62
CA GLY A 115 -6.88 10.52 20.39
C GLY A 115 -7.68 10.26 21.66
N ALA A 116 -8.73 9.48 21.51
CA ALA A 116 -9.56 9.00 22.60
C ALA A 116 -8.96 7.73 23.22
N ASP A 117 -9.14 7.56 24.52
CA ASP A 117 -8.73 6.34 25.24
C ASP A 117 -9.73 5.18 25.00
N ASP A 118 -10.98 5.51 24.68
CA ASP A 118 -12.04 4.52 24.40
C ASP A 118 -12.20 4.31 22.89
N HIS A 119 -11.43 3.38 22.37
CA HIS A 119 -11.44 2.98 20.96
C HIS A 119 -11.32 1.46 20.81
N PRO A 120 -11.78 0.86 19.69
CA PRO A 120 -11.53 -0.56 19.41
C PRO A 120 -10.03 -0.86 19.36
N ALA A 121 -9.66 -2.08 19.74
CA ALA A 121 -8.30 -2.54 19.57
C ALA A 121 -8.01 -2.75 18.07
N PHE A 122 -7.08 -1.96 17.53
CA PHE A 122 -6.60 -2.09 16.15
C PHE A 122 -5.20 -2.71 16.14
N GLY A 123 -4.80 -3.26 15.01
CA GLY A 123 -3.56 -4.02 14.91
C GLY A 123 -3.68 -5.41 15.56
N HIS A 124 -2.53 -6.00 15.95
CA HIS A 124 -2.43 -7.33 16.58
C HIS A 124 -3.15 -8.46 15.81
N ALA A 125 -3.16 -8.36 14.47
CA ALA A 125 -3.85 -9.31 13.62
C ALA A 125 -3.11 -10.66 13.56
N GLU A 126 -3.85 -11.77 13.57
CA GLU A 126 -3.28 -13.09 13.32
C GLU A 126 -2.89 -13.28 11.85
N ARG A 127 -3.60 -12.65 10.94
CA ARG A 127 -3.36 -12.67 9.50
C ARG A 127 -3.63 -11.29 8.92
N VAL A 128 -2.76 -10.84 8.04
CA VAL A 128 -2.93 -9.60 7.29
C VAL A 128 -3.11 -9.90 5.80
N VAL A 129 -4.18 -9.42 5.21
CA VAL A 129 -4.44 -9.53 3.77
C VAL A 129 -4.30 -8.14 3.16
N ASN A 130 -3.24 -7.93 2.39
CA ASN A 130 -3.00 -6.70 1.66
C ASN A 130 -3.63 -6.83 0.25
N VAL A 131 -4.70 -6.08 0.01
CA VAL A 131 -5.39 -6.06 -1.29
C VAL A 131 -4.75 -4.97 -2.15
N ILE A 132 -3.83 -5.36 -3.01
CA ILE A 132 -2.96 -4.44 -3.74
C ILE A 132 -2.76 -4.97 -5.17
N ASP A 133 -2.64 -4.03 -6.12
CA ASP A 133 -2.37 -4.30 -7.54
C ASP A 133 -1.20 -5.29 -7.75
N ALA A 134 -1.33 -6.20 -8.71
CA ALA A 134 -0.35 -7.24 -9.03
C ALA A 134 1.05 -6.69 -9.33
N ARG A 135 1.16 -5.46 -9.86
CA ARG A 135 2.45 -4.78 -10.11
C ARG A 135 3.26 -4.50 -8.84
N GLN A 136 2.61 -4.52 -7.67
CA GLN A 136 3.25 -4.35 -6.37
C GLN A 136 3.70 -5.68 -5.73
N SER A 137 3.53 -6.81 -6.43
CA SER A 137 3.86 -8.14 -5.90
C SER A 137 5.30 -8.24 -5.40
N TYR A 138 6.25 -7.64 -6.12
CA TYR A 138 7.64 -7.61 -5.70
C TYR A 138 7.83 -6.89 -4.34
N LEU A 139 7.18 -5.74 -4.14
CA LEU A 139 7.28 -4.99 -2.88
C LEU A 139 6.65 -5.77 -1.72
N GLN A 140 5.55 -6.49 -1.96
CA GLN A 140 4.92 -7.33 -0.93
C GLN A 140 5.80 -8.51 -0.52
N LYS A 141 6.60 -9.06 -1.43
CA LYS A 141 7.63 -10.07 -1.12
C LYS A 141 8.70 -9.49 -0.20
N ILE A 142 9.18 -8.26 -0.47
CA ILE A 142 10.18 -7.60 0.36
C ILE A 142 9.66 -7.32 1.77
N VAL A 143 8.40 -6.89 1.90
CA VAL A 143 7.77 -6.68 3.22
C VAL A 143 7.77 -7.99 4.02
N ARG A 144 7.42 -9.11 3.40
CA ARG A 144 7.50 -10.44 4.04
C ARG A 144 8.93 -10.83 4.41
N ALA A 145 9.88 -10.56 3.52
CA ALA A 145 11.31 -10.80 3.80
C ALA A 145 11.79 -9.98 5.01
N GLY A 146 11.35 -8.72 5.13
CA GLY A 146 11.62 -7.88 6.28
C GLY A 146 11.10 -8.48 7.60
N LEU A 147 9.86 -8.97 7.62
CA LEU A 147 9.33 -9.69 8.79
C LEU A 147 10.16 -10.94 9.12
N SER A 148 10.55 -11.72 8.10
CA SER A 148 11.36 -12.92 8.29
C SER A 148 12.75 -12.61 8.81
N ALA A 149 13.40 -11.55 8.30
CA ALA A 149 14.71 -11.09 8.73
C ALA A 149 14.74 -10.62 10.20
N LEU A 150 13.60 -10.12 10.68
CA LEU A 150 13.37 -9.79 12.09
C LEU A 150 13.02 -11.02 12.96
N GLY A 151 13.02 -12.24 12.39
CA GLY A 151 12.67 -13.47 13.10
C GLY A 151 11.18 -13.77 13.19
N HIS A 152 10.32 -12.94 12.61
CA HIS A 152 8.86 -13.09 12.66
C HIS A 152 8.34 -13.97 11.50
N HIS A 153 8.83 -15.21 11.39
CA HIS A 153 8.51 -16.12 10.27
C HIS A 153 7.03 -16.46 10.16
N GLU A 154 6.33 -16.62 11.30
CA GLU A 154 4.89 -16.88 11.29
C GLU A 154 4.09 -15.68 10.76
N ALA A 155 4.42 -14.47 11.18
CA ALA A 155 3.80 -13.24 10.66
C ALA A 155 4.09 -13.08 9.17
N ALA A 156 5.31 -13.34 8.72
CA ALA A 156 5.66 -13.35 7.31
C ALA A 156 4.81 -14.33 6.50
N ALA A 157 4.61 -15.56 6.99
CA ALA A 157 3.77 -16.57 6.33
C ALA A 157 2.27 -16.18 6.31
N ARG A 158 1.82 -15.42 7.29
CA ARG A 158 0.42 -14.92 7.41
C ARG A 158 0.21 -13.54 6.79
N SER A 159 1.25 -12.92 6.23
CA SER A 159 1.18 -11.70 5.45
C SER A 159 0.84 -12.05 3.99
N VAL A 160 -0.42 -11.92 3.62
CA VAL A 160 -0.95 -12.37 2.34
C VAL A 160 -1.10 -11.16 1.40
N HIS A 161 -0.54 -11.26 0.21
CA HIS A 161 -0.83 -10.36 -0.89
C HIS A 161 -2.01 -10.92 -1.69
N PHE A 162 -3.16 -10.29 -1.59
CA PHE A 162 -4.30 -10.57 -2.46
C PHE A 162 -4.24 -9.63 -3.66
N ALA A 163 -3.61 -10.12 -4.73
CA ALA A 163 -3.38 -9.33 -5.93
C ALA A 163 -4.64 -9.21 -6.78
N TYR A 164 -4.92 -8.00 -7.26
CA TYR A 164 -5.87 -7.79 -8.36
C TYR A 164 -5.13 -7.28 -9.59
N GLU A 165 -5.68 -7.57 -10.76
CA GLU A 165 -5.13 -7.14 -12.03
C GLU A 165 -5.42 -5.65 -12.29
N MET A 166 -4.72 -5.09 -13.25
CA MET A 166 -4.84 -3.69 -13.61
C MET A 166 -6.26 -3.33 -14.03
N VAL A 167 -6.82 -2.30 -13.40
CA VAL A 167 -8.12 -1.75 -13.75
C VAL A 167 -7.98 -0.84 -14.98
N THR A 168 -8.74 -1.15 -16.02
CA THR A 168 -8.76 -0.41 -17.28
C THR A 168 -10.18 -0.01 -17.67
N LEU A 169 -10.30 1.03 -18.47
CA LEU A 169 -11.57 1.39 -19.10
C LEU A 169 -11.68 0.76 -20.48
N SER A 170 -12.88 0.24 -20.80
CA SER A 170 -13.16 -0.12 -22.16
C SER A 170 -13.15 1.13 -23.07
N PRO A 171 -12.83 1.00 -24.37
CA PRO A 171 -12.88 2.13 -25.30
C PRO A 171 -14.25 2.82 -25.32
N ALA A 172 -15.33 2.07 -25.27
CA ALA A 172 -16.69 2.60 -25.24
C ALA A 172 -16.97 3.42 -23.97
N THR A 173 -16.50 2.96 -22.81
CA THR A 173 -16.65 3.69 -21.54
C THR A 173 -15.78 4.94 -21.53
N ALA A 174 -14.55 4.87 -22.03
CA ALA A 174 -13.68 6.03 -22.16
C ALA A 174 -14.31 7.13 -23.04
N GLN A 175 -14.85 6.75 -24.18
CA GLN A 175 -15.54 7.67 -25.08
C GLN A 175 -16.80 8.30 -24.43
N ALA A 176 -17.60 7.49 -23.73
CA ALA A 176 -18.80 7.96 -23.02
C ALA A 176 -18.46 8.96 -21.90
N LEU A 177 -17.25 8.89 -21.33
CA LEU A 177 -16.73 9.79 -20.30
C LEU A 177 -15.97 10.99 -20.90
N GLY A 178 -15.92 11.12 -22.24
CA GLY A 178 -15.29 12.25 -22.95
C GLY A 178 -13.77 12.14 -23.08
N TYR A 179 -13.19 10.97 -22.84
CA TYR A 179 -11.76 10.74 -23.08
C TYR A 179 -11.56 10.40 -24.55
N ALA A 180 -10.73 11.16 -25.24
CA ALA A 180 -10.36 10.87 -26.63
C ALA A 180 -9.53 9.57 -26.68
N ALA A 181 -9.86 8.66 -27.58
CA ALA A 181 -8.98 7.56 -27.91
C ALA A 181 -7.70 8.13 -28.57
N GLU A 182 -6.52 7.67 -28.18
CA GLU A 182 -5.30 7.95 -28.93
C GLU A 182 -5.48 7.39 -30.35
N GLU A 183 -5.11 8.18 -31.38
CA GLU A 183 -5.19 7.77 -32.79
C GLU A 183 -4.46 6.43 -32.98
N GLY A 184 -5.19 5.40 -33.43
CA GLY A 184 -4.66 4.05 -33.65
C GLY A 184 -4.92 3.06 -32.51
N SER A 185 -5.60 3.44 -31.42
CA SER A 185 -5.88 2.56 -30.26
C SER A 185 -7.34 2.06 -30.19
N GLU A 186 -8.08 2.06 -31.29
CA GLU A 186 -9.53 1.74 -31.33
C GLU A 186 -9.95 0.40 -30.68
N SER A 187 -8.99 -0.47 -30.36
CA SER A 187 -9.28 -1.77 -29.75
C SER A 187 -8.58 -2.02 -28.40
N ARG A 188 -7.83 -1.07 -27.85
CA ARG A 188 -7.11 -1.27 -26.59
C ARG A 188 -7.82 -0.60 -25.42
N ALA A 189 -7.95 -1.33 -24.31
CA ALA A 189 -8.40 -0.78 -23.04
C ALA A 189 -7.47 0.34 -22.59
N MET A 190 -8.04 1.47 -22.14
CA MET A 190 -7.28 2.62 -21.66
C MET A 190 -6.76 2.36 -20.24
N GLU A 191 -5.45 2.38 -20.06
CA GLU A 191 -4.83 2.29 -18.76
C GLU A 191 -5.03 3.60 -17.98
N MET A 192 -5.53 3.47 -16.76
CA MET A 192 -5.67 4.59 -15.83
C MET A 192 -4.31 4.96 -15.25
N SER A 193 -3.87 6.20 -15.42
CA SER A 193 -2.60 6.67 -14.91
C SER A 193 -2.72 8.07 -14.32
N GLY A 194 -2.75 8.17 -13.01
CA GLY A 194 -2.75 9.46 -12.31
C GLY A 194 -1.53 10.34 -12.65
N ARG A 195 -0.38 9.73 -12.96
CA ARG A 195 0.84 10.46 -13.38
C ARG A 195 0.70 11.11 -14.74
N LYS A 196 -0.12 10.54 -15.63
CA LYS A 196 -0.40 11.08 -16.97
C LYS A 196 -1.63 11.99 -16.99
N GLY A 197 -2.26 12.25 -15.83
CA GLY A 197 -3.51 13.01 -15.76
C GLY A 197 -4.71 12.26 -16.35
N ILE A 198 -4.57 10.97 -16.65
CA ILE A 198 -5.64 10.11 -17.18
C ILE A 198 -6.25 9.41 -15.96
N GLY A 199 -7.24 10.04 -15.37
CA GLY A 199 -7.95 9.52 -14.21
C GLY A 199 -9.43 9.81 -14.33
N VAL A 200 -10.26 8.77 -14.28
CA VAL A 200 -11.71 8.89 -14.13
C VAL A 200 -12.02 8.85 -12.65
N LYS A 201 -12.75 9.83 -12.16
CA LYS A 201 -13.28 9.76 -10.80
C LYS A 201 -14.32 8.64 -10.76
N ALA A 202 -14.23 7.80 -9.72
CA ALA A 202 -15.21 6.72 -9.57
C ALA A 202 -16.65 7.26 -9.47
N ASP A 203 -16.84 8.44 -8.88
CA ASP A 203 -18.16 9.08 -8.80
C ASP A 203 -18.74 9.42 -10.19
N ASP A 204 -17.91 9.94 -11.13
CA ASP A 204 -18.36 10.25 -12.49
C ASP A 204 -18.79 8.96 -13.22
N LEU A 205 -18.08 7.85 -12.99
CA LEU A 205 -18.45 6.54 -13.53
C LEU A 205 -19.77 6.05 -12.93
N LEU A 206 -19.94 6.17 -11.61
CA LEU A 206 -21.17 5.75 -10.92
C LEU A 206 -22.37 6.58 -11.39
N ASP A 207 -22.22 7.89 -11.56
CA ASP A 207 -23.29 8.77 -12.09
C ASP A 207 -23.72 8.33 -13.47
N ARG A 208 -22.79 8.03 -14.37
CA ARG A 208 -23.09 7.54 -15.71
C ARG A 208 -23.77 6.18 -15.71
N LEU A 209 -23.35 5.28 -14.84
CA LEU A 209 -23.99 3.96 -14.70
C LEU A 209 -25.44 4.12 -14.20
N GLU A 210 -25.66 5.00 -13.23
CA GLU A 210 -26.99 5.28 -12.69
C GLU A 210 -27.90 5.91 -13.75
N GLU A 211 -27.43 6.93 -14.50
CA GLU A 211 -28.16 7.55 -15.61
C GLU A 211 -28.61 6.49 -16.65
N LYS A 212 -27.65 5.63 -17.06
CA LYS A 212 -27.93 4.57 -18.02
C LYS A 212 -28.96 3.55 -17.51
N ALA A 213 -28.80 3.10 -16.26
CA ALA A 213 -29.73 2.17 -15.65
C ALA A 213 -31.15 2.76 -15.57
N ARG A 214 -31.28 4.03 -15.17
CA ARG A 214 -32.58 4.72 -15.14
C ARG A 214 -33.23 4.81 -16.52
N ALA A 215 -32.46 5.09 -17.57
CA ALA A 215 -32.96 5.17 -18.94
C ALA A 215 -33.46 3.83 -19.44
N GLU A 216 -32.75 2.73 -19.14
CA GLU A 216 -33.16 1.36 -19.51
C GLU A 216 -34.43 0.90 -18.79
N ILE A 217 -34.63 1.30 -17.53
CA ILE A 217 -35.83 0.96 -16.74
C ILE A 217 -37.05 1.76 -17.23
N ALA A 218 -36.85 2.96 -17.76
CA ALA A 218 -37.91 3.85 -18.22
C ALA A 218 -38.38 3.56 -19.67
N SER A 219 -37.65 2.73 -20.41
CA SER A 219 -37.99 2.30 -21.79
C SER A 219 -38.87 1.08 -21.80
#